data_cd108e9016e87737b25144f98d2ea6fe
#
_entry.id   cd108e9016e87737b25144f98d2ea6fe
#
_cell.length_a   1.000
_cell.length_b   1.000
_cell.length_c   1.000
_cell.angle_alpha   90.00
_cell.angle_beta   90.00
_cell.angle_gamma   90.00
#
_symmetry.space_group_name_H-M   'P 1'
#
loop_
_entity.id
_entity.type
_entity.pdbx_description
1 polymer ?
#
loop_
_entity_poly.entity_id
_entity_poly.type
_entity_poly.pdbx_seq_one_letter_code
_entity_poly.pdbx_strand_id
1 'polypeptide(L)'
;RTVPGNGRLIVNAHDAYLAEVLAMGCWTPVETFGIGQGDWQAELIEADGTRFVVSLRDQRLGEVAWPLLGRHNVMNALAALAAAAAAGADPVALLPAFADFRSAARRMEQVAVVDGITVYDDFAHHPTAIATTLAGLRAKVGDARILVALEPRSNSMRLGAHAEGLAPSLADADAVVFLHRPELPWDAQKVTGALDGRGHTVPTVDALIAALGAQARRGDHVVFMSNGGFEAAPRRFAEALRARAG
;
A
#
# COMPACT_ATOMS: atom_id res chain seq x y z
N ARG A 1 17.69 -23.67 -5.89
CA ARG A 1 17.84 -25.16 -5.86
C ARG A 1 18.09 -25.72 -4.47
N THR A 2 17.77 -24.96 -3.39
CA THR A 2 18.00 -25.36 -1.99
C THR A 2 16.77 -25.98 -1.33
N VAL A 3 15.57 -25.78 -1.91
CA VAL A 3 14.34 -26.38 -1.40
C VAL A 3 14.26 -27.84 -1.88
N PRO A 4 14.13 -28.81 -0.96
CA PRO A 4 14.11 -30.23 -1.31
C PRO A 4 12.79 -30.63 -2.01
N GLY A 5 12.78 -31.77 -2.72
CA GLY A 5 11.63 -32.24 -3.49
C GLY A 5 10.38 -32.58 -2.66
N ASN A 6 10.53 -32.77 -1.34
CA ASN A 6 9.40 -32.94 -0.40
C ASN A 6 8.90 -31.62 0.19
N GLY A 7 9.52 -30.49 -0.16
CA GLY A 7 9.04 -29.15 0.20
C GLY A 7 7.98 -28.65 -0.77
N ARG A 8 7.61 -27.38 -0.64
CA ARG A 8 6.66 -26.70 -1.54
C ARG A 8 7.10 -25.26 -1.78
N LEU A 9 6.97 -24.80 -3.01
CA LEU A 9 7.13 -23.39 -3.39
C LEU A 9 5.75 -22.80 -3.60
N ILE A 10 5.50 -21.66 -2.98
CA ILE A 10 4.27 -20.88 -3.15
C ILE A 10 4.65 -19.59 -3.86
N VAL A 11 4.16 -19.41 -5.09
CA VAL A 11 4.69 -18.45 -6.03
C VAL A 11 3.58 -17.55 -6.56
N ASN A 12 3.86 -16.24 -6.61
CA ASN A 12 2.97 -15.27 -7.24
C ASN A 12 2.86 -15.53 -8.74
N ALA A 13 1.64 -15.87 -9.22
CA ALA A 13 1.36 -16.17 -10.62
C ALA A 13 1.47 -14.95 -11.55
N HIS A 14 1.46 -13.73 -11.01
CA HIS A 14 1.60 -12.49 -11.78
C HIS A 14 3.04 -12.02 -11.96
N ASP A 15 4.01 -12.68 -11.33
CA ASP A 15 5.41 -12.27 -11.36
C ASP A 15 6.18 -12.98 -12.46
N ALA A 16 6.45 -12.27 -13.56
CA ALA A 16 7.16 -12.79 -14.71
C ALA A 16 8.62 -13.20 -14.37
N TYR A 17 9.29 -12.48 -13.46
CA TYR A 17 10.65 -12.82 -13.05
C TYR A 17 10.70 -14.14 -12.27
N LEU A 18 9.70 -14.41 -11.42
CA LEU A 18 9.59 -15.69 -10.73
C LEU A 18 9.31 -16.81 -11.73
N ALA A 19 8.50 -16.59 -12.76
CA ALA A 19 8.28 -17.56 -13.82
C ALA A 19 9.58 -17.88 -14.57
N GLU A 20 10.40 -16.88 -14.93
CA GLU A 20 11.72 -17.07 -15.54
C GLU A 20 12.65 -17.89 -14.65
N VAL A 21 12.72 -17.56 -13.34
CA VAL A 21 13.53 -18.31 -12.38
C VAL A 21 13.10 -19.77 -12.28
N LEU A 22 11.80 -20.07 -12.27
CA LEU A 22 11.28 -21.43 -12.26
C LEU A 22 11.61 -22.19 -13.54
N ALA A 23 11.57 -21.52 -14.71
CA ALA A 23 11.94 -22.08 -15.99
C ALA A 23 13.42 -22.51 -16.07
N MET A 24 14.30 -21.94 -15.24
CA MET A 24 15.70 -22.36 -15.11
C MET A 24 15.87 -23.73 -14.44
N GLY A 25 14.80 -24.36 -14.01
CA GLY A 25 14.71 -25.68 -13.41
C GLY A 25 14.26 -25.66 -11.96
N CYS A 26 13.16 -26.36 -11.72
CA CYS A 26 12.58 -26.55 -10.39
C CYS A 26 12.11 -28.00 -10.25
N TRP A 27 12.53 -28.68 -9.19
CA TRP A 27 12.08 -30.04 -8.86
C TRP A 27 11.23 -30.11 -7.57
N THR A 28 11.05 -28.98 -6.92
CA THR A 28 10.14 -28.86 -5.81
C THR A 28 8.72 -28.59 -6.33
N PRO A 29 7.68 -29.25 -5.82
CA PRO A 29 6.30 -28.94 -6.18
C PRO A 29 6.00 -27.44 -6.01
N VAL A 30 5.38 -26.84 -7.03
CA VAL A 30 5.00 -25.42 -7.06
C VAL A 30 3.48 -25.31 -6.94
N GLU A 31 3.02 -24.43 -6.07
CA GLU A 31 1.64 -23.91 -6.07
C GLU A 31 1.70 -22.42 -6.35
N THR A 32 0.81 -21.95 -7.20
CA THR A 32 0.72 -20.56 -7.61
C THR A 32 -0.45 -19.87 -6.94
N PHE A 33 -0.33 -18.54 -6.67
CA PHE A 33 -1.43 -17.74 -6.18
C PHE A 33 -1.59 -16.45 -6.97
N GLY A 34 -2.84 -15.97 -7.11
CA GLY A 34 -3.12 -14.74 -7.82
C GLY A 34 -4.58 -14.32 -7.80
N ILE A 35 -4.83 -13.08 -8.21
CA ILE A 35 -6.19 -12.57 -8.42
C ILE A 35 -6.61 -12.95 -9.83
N GLY A 36 -7.62 -13.83 -9.95
CA GLY A 36 -8.15 -14.32 -11.20
C GLY A 36 -7.28 -15.37 -11.90
N GLN A 37 -6.17 -15.81 -11.31
CA GLN A 37 -5.31 -16.87 -11.85
C GLN A 37 -4.48 -17.56 -10.76
N GLY A 38 -3.91 -18.72 -11.08
CA GLY A 38 -3.11 -19.55 -10.17
C GLY A 38 -3.90 -20.70 -9.57
N ASP A 39 -3.23 -21.55 -8.77
CA ASP A 39 -3.90 -22.63 -8.04
C ASP A 39 -4.78 -22.05 -6.91
N TRP A 40 -4.26 -21.07 -6.18
CA TRP A 40 -4.98 -20.28 -5.18
C TRP A 40 -5.42 -18.97 -5.83
N GLN A 41 -6.73 -18.78 -5.94
CA GLN A 41 -7.29 -17.63 -6.62
C GLN A 41 -8.12 -16.77 -5.67
N ALA A 42 -8.07 -15.46 -5.90
CA ALA A 42 -9.06 -14.54 -5.36
C ALA A 42 -9.87 -13.92 -6.49
N GLU A 43 -11.18 -13.81 -6.27
CA GLU A 43 -12.10 -13.00 -7.05
C GLU A 43 -12.60 -11.86 -6.17
N LEU A 44 -12.35 -10.61 -6.58
CA LEU A 44 -12.72 -9.44 -5.79
C LEU A 44 -14.24 -9.22 -5.85
N ILE A 45 -14.88 -9.10 -4.69
CA ILE A 45 -16.26 -8.63 -4.55
C ILE A 45 -16.23 -7.10 -4.47
N GLU A 46 -15.35 -6.56 -3.62
CA GLU A 46 -15.10 -5.12 -3.53
C GLU A 46 -13.78 -4.76 -4.22
N ALA A 47 -13.81 -3.73 -5.06
CA ALA A 47 -12.65 -3.33 -5.88
C ALA A 47 -11.44 -2.92 -5.02
N ASP A 48 -11.69 -2.42 -3.80
CA ASP A 48 -10.66 -2.03 -2.83
C ASP A 48 -9.98 -3.22 -2.13
N GLY A 49 -10.45 -4.47 -2.37
CA GLY A 49 -9.89 -5.69 -1.81
C GLY A 49 -10.34 -6.00 -0.37
N THR A 50 -11.32 -5.26 0.17
CA THR A 50 -11.87 -5.52 1.52
C THR A 50 -12.76 -6.77 1.57
N ARG A 51 -13.29 -7.22 0.42
CA ARG A 51 -14.09 -8.45 0.29
C ARG A 51 -13.72 -9.20 -0.98
N PHE A 52 -13.48 -10.48 -0.86
CA PHE A 52 -13.13 -11.35 -1.98
C PHE A 52 -13.48 -12.82 -1.70
N VAL A 53 -13.70 -13.59 -2.76
CA VAL A 53 -13.86 -15.04 -2.70
C VAL A 53 -12.49 -15.69 -2.87
N VAL A 54 -12.23 -16.74 -2.09
CA VAL A 54 -11.02 -17.58 -2.24
C VAL A 54 -11.42 -18.91 -2.85
N SER A 55 -10.67 -19.35 -3.84
CA SER A 55 -10.78 -20.67 -4.47
C SER A 55 -9.41 -21.36 -4.55
N LEU A 56 -9.42 -22.68 -4.48
CA LEU A 56 -8.26 -23.54 -4.73
C LEU A 56 -8.58 -24.47 -5.89
N ARG A 57 -7.85 -24.38 -7.00
CA ARG A 57 -8.05 -25.21 -8.21
C ARG A 57 -9.52 -25.30 -8.61
N ASP A 58 -10.14 -24.13 -8.79
CA ASP A 58 -11.56 -23.93 -9.13
C ASP A 58 -12.58 -24.37 -8.06
N GLN A 59 -12.13 -24.94 -6.94
CA GLN A 59 -13.00 -25.22 -5.82
C GLN A 59 -13.11 -23.98 -4.92
N ARG A 60 -14.32 -23.41 -4.81
CA ARG A 60 -14.59 -22.31 -3.89
C ARG A 60 -14.42 -22.77 -2.44
N LEU A 61 -13.54 -22.09 -1.68
CA LEU A 61 -13.31 -22.32 -0.26
C LEU A 61 -14.21 -21.46 0.62
N GLY A 62 -14.43 -20.20 0.25
CA GLY A 62 -15.28 -19.27 0.99
C GLY A 62 -15.00 -17.81 0.65
N GLU A 63 -15.58 -16.93 1.47
CA GLU A 63 -15.44 -15.47 1.36
C GLU A 63 -14.57 -14.94 2.50
N VAL A 64 -13.74 -13.97 2.20
CA VAL A 64 -12.96 -13.18 3.16
C VAL A 64 -13.53 -11.77 3.16
N ALA A 65 -13.80 -11.25 4.36
CA ALA A 65 -14.09 -9.84 4.62
C ALA A 65 -13.14 -9.35 5.71
N TRP A 66 -12.41 -8.27 5.47
CA TRP A 66 -11.37 -7.77 6.36
C TRP A 66 -11.14 -6.25 6.20
N PRO A 67 -10.42 -5.59 7.13
CA PRO A 67 -10.23 -4.14 7.05
C PRO A 67 -9.11 -3.68 6.10
N LEU A 68 -8.31 -4.58 5.52
CA LEU A 68 -7.15 -4.20 4.70
C LEU A 68 -7.56 -3.79 3.29
N LEU A 69 -6.85 -2.77 2.77
CA LEU A 69 -7.07 -2.23 1.43
C LEU A 69 -6.01 -2.72 0.44
N GLY A 70 -6.43 -2.82 -0.82
CA GLY A 70 -5.56 -2.99 -1.96
C GLY A 70 -5.31 -4.45 -2.35
N ARG A 71 -5.19 -4.64 -3.66
CA ARG A 71 -4.94 -5.95 -4.29
C ARG A 71 -3.70 -6.65 -3.72
N HIS A 72 -2.66 -5.90 -3.34
CA HIS A 72 -1.45 -6.46 -2.75
C HIS A 72 -1.71 -7.18 -1.41
N ASN A 73 -2.64 -6.69 -0.59
CA ASN A 73 -3.03 -7.37 0.63
C ASN A 73 -3.85 -8.64 0.34
N VAL A 74 -4.71 -8.63 -0.68
CA VAL A 74 -5.39 -9.85 -1.14
C VAL A 74 -4.37 -10.92 -1.58
N MET A 75 -3.32 -10.51 -2.31
CA MET A 75 -2.21 -11.41 -2.68
C MET A 75 -1.48 -11.96 -1.44
N ASN A 76 -1.25 -11.13 -0.44
CA ASN A 76 -0.65 -11.56 0.83
C ASN A 76 -1.54 -12.57 1.57
N ALA A 77 -2.87 -12.39 1.55
CA ALA A 77 -3.82 -13.34 2.13
C ALA A 77 -3.76 -14.70 1.44
N LEU A 78 -3.75 -14.73 0.10
CA LEU A 78 -3.63 -15.97 -0.67
C LEU A 78 -2.32 -16.68 -0.36
N ALA A 79 -1.20 -15.96 -0.34
CA ALA A 79 0.10 -16.52 0.00
C ALA A 79 0.12 -17.12 1.41
N ALA A 80 -0.48 -16.43 2.39
CA ALA A 80 -0.58 -16.90 3.77
C ALA A 80 -1.44 -18.15 3.89
N LEU A 81 -2.61 -18.20 3.22
CA LEU A 81 -3.48 -19.38 3.18
C LEU A 81 -2.77 -20.59 2.53
N ALA A 82 -2.12 -20.37 1.39
CA ALA A 82 -1.37 -21.42 0.69
C ALA A 82 -0.23 -21.97 1.56
N ALA A 83 0.50 -21.07 2.26
CA ALA A 83 1.58 -21.47 3.16
C ALA A 83 1.05 -22.27 4.37
N ALA A 84 -0.06 -21.82 4.97
CA ALA A 84 -0.69 -22.52 6.10
C ALA A 84 -1.24 -23.89 5.68
N ALA A 85 -1.87 -24.00 4.50
CA ALA A 85 -2.34 -25.26 3.95
C ALA A 85 -1.18 -26.23 3.64
N ALA A 86 -0.07 -25.71 3.09
CA ALA A 86 1.14 -26.50 2.87
C ALA A 86 1.76 -27.02 4.18
N ALA A 87 1.54 -26.30 5.29
CA ALA A 87 1.93 -26.73 6.63
C ALA A 87 0.91 -27.66 7.32
N GLY A 88 -0.19 -28.03 6.65
CA GLY A 88 -1.20 -28.97 7.13
C GLY A 88 -2.43 -28.33 7.80
N ALA A 89 -2.59 -27.02 7.75
CA ALA A 89 -3.80 -26.37 8.25
C ALA A 89 -4.97 -26.52 7.26
N ASP A 90 -6.21 -26.59 7.77
CA ASP A 90 -7.41 -26.52 6.94
C ASP A 90 -7.67 -25.07 6.50
N PRO A 91 -7.53 -24.75 5.21
CA PRO A 91 -7.70 -23.38 4.73
C PRO A 91 -9.11 -22.84 4.93
N VAL A 92 -10.16 -23.69 4.91
CA VAL A 92 -11.55 -23.26 5.13
C VAL A 92 -11.73 -22.81 6.58
N ALA A 93 -11.17 -23.54 7.54
CA ALA A 93 -11.20 -23.19 8.95
C ALA A 93 -10.44 -21.89 9.27
N LEU A 94 -9.48 -21.47 8.42
CA LEU A 94 -8.72 -20.24 8.61
C LEU A 94 -9.43 -18.98 8.10
N LEU A 95 -10.41 -19.09 7.18
CA LEU A 95 -11.04 -17.91 6.58
C LEU A 95 -11.65 -16.93 7.60
N PRO A 96 -12.33 -17.38 8.67
CA PRO A 96 -12.91 -16.46 9.65
C PRO A 96 -11.87 -15.60 10.39
N ALA A 97 -10.60 -16.06 10.52
CA ALA A 97 -9.55 -15.34 11.21
C ALA A 97 -9.16 -14.02 10.52
N PHE A 98 -9.47 -13.87 9.23
CA PHE A 98 -9.21 -12.61 8.51
C PHE A 98 -10.08 -11.45 9.01
N ALA A 99 -11.28 -11.71 9.49
CA ALA A 99 -12.18 -10.67 10.01
C ALA A 99 -11.59 -9.95 11.23
N ASP A 100 -10.86 -10.69 12.07
CA ASP A 100 -10.22 -10.17 13.28
C ASP A 100 -8.78 -9.70 13.04
N PHE A 101 -8.30 -9.78 11.79
CA PHE A 101 -6.92 -9.42 11.46
C PHE A 101 -6.65 -7.95 11.74
N ARG A 102 -5.63 -7.68 12.55
CA ARG A 102 -5.13 -6.32 12.81
C ARG A 102 -3.84 -6.10 12.04
N SER A 103 -3.85 -5.09 11.19
CA SER A 103 -2.65 -4.69 10.46
C SER A 103 -1.54 -4.23 11.42
N ALA A 104 -0.29 -4.33 10.95
CA ALA A 104 0.80 -3.62 11.59
C ALA A 104 0.51 -2.11 11.61
N ALA A 105 1.01 -1.42 12.64
CA ALA A 105 0.94 0.04 12.70
C ALA A 105 1.51 0.67 11.41
N ARG A 106 0.96 1.80 11.03
CA ARG A 106 1.40 2.54 9.84
C ARG A 106 1.25 1.76 8.52
N ARG A 107 0.15 1.02 8.37
CA ARG A 107 -0.29 0.37 7.12
C ARG A 107 -1.69 0.86 6.80
N MET A 108 -1.78 2.03 6.17
CA MET A 108 -3.03 2.77 6.00
C MET A 108 -3.79 2.94 7.32
N GLU A 109 -3.03 3.16 8.41
CA GLU A 109 -3.59 3.38 9.75
C GLU A 109 -4.39 4.68 9.75
N GLN A 110 -5.68 4.59 10.02
CA GLN A 110 -6.53 5.77 10.17
C GLN A 110 -6.24 6.44 11.51
N VAL A 111 -5.52 7.56 11.47
CA VAL A 111 -5.09 8.33 12.67
C VAL A 111 -6.24 9.15 13.23
N ALA A 112 -7.04 9.76 12.35
CA ALA A 112 -8.16 10.60 12.76
C ALA A 112 -9.17 10.81 11.62
N VAL A 113 -10.39 11.20 12.01
CA VAL A 113 -11.36 11.89 11.14
C VAL A 113 -11.70 13.21 11.81
N VAL A 114 -11.43 14.32 11.16
CA VAL A 114 -11.66 15.67 11.69
C VAL A 114 -12.40 16.51 10.63
N ASP A 115 -13.55 17.03 10.96
CA ASP A 115 -14.42 17.80 10.03
C ASP A 115 -14.63 17.12 8.69
N GLY A 116 -14.80 15.77 8.70
CA GLY A 116 -14.98 14.96 7.51
C GLY A 116 -13.71 14.77 6.67
N ILE A 117 -12.54 15.20 7.14
CA ILE A 117 -11.23 14.90 6.55
C ILE A 117 -10.67 13.65 7.23
N THR A 118 -10.33 12.62 6.47
CA THR A 118 -9.73 11.39 7.00
C THR A 118 -8.21 11.45 6.86
N VAL A 119 -7.49 11.22 7.95
CA VAL A 119 -6.03 11.26 8.02
C VAL A 119 -5.48 9.86 8.22
N TYR A 120 -4.51 9.46 7.36
CA TYR A 120 -3.86 8.17 7.41
C TYR A 120 -2.35 8.30 7.61
N ASP A 121 -1.76 7.32 8.30
CA ASP A 121 -0.31 7.09 8.37
C ASP A 121 0.03 5.79 7.64
N ASP A 122 0.98 5.87 6.69
CA ASP A 122 1.42 4.72 5.90
C ASP A 122 2.94 4.63 5.80
N PHE A 123 3.45 3.41 5.82
CA PHE A 123 4.87 3.12 5.75
C PHE A 123 5.42 3.09 4.30
N ALA A 124 4.58 3.26 3.29
CA ALA A 124 5.00 3.27 1.89
C ALA A 124 6.05 4.36 1.65
N HIS A 125 7.16 3.97 1.07
CA HIS A 125 8.32 4.84 0.82
C HIS A 125 9.09 4.43 -0.45
N HIS A 126 8.59 3.46 -1.21
CA HIS A 126 9.14 2.99 -2.47
C HIS A 126 8.05 3.12 -3.55
N PRO A 127 8.38 3.44 -4.82
CA PRO A 127 7.37 3.67 -5.86
C PRO A 127 6.29 2.61 -5.95
N THR A 128 6.67 1.33 -5.96
CA THR A 128 5.69 0.22 -6.00
C THR A 128 4.75 0.24 -4.80
N ALA A 129 5.27 0.46 -3.58
CA ALA A 129 4.44 0.51 -2.37
C ALA A 129 3.52 1.73 -2.38
N ILE A 130 4.01 2.90 -2.81
CA ILE A 130 3.21 4.13 -2.96
C ILE A 130 2.06 3.88 -3.93
N ALA A 131 2.36 3.38 -5.14
CA ALA A 131 1.36 3.12 -6.17
C ALA A 131 0.29 2.12 -5.69
N THR A 132 0.69 1.01 -5.08
CA THR A 132 -0.27 -0.02 -4.62
C THR A 132 -1.13 0.46 -3.45
N THR A 133 -0.57 1.27 -2.54
CA THR A 133 -1.32 1.89 -1.44
C THR A 133 -2.34 2.88 -1.97
N LEU A 134 -1.93 3.79 -2.87
CA LEU A 134 -2.83 4.79 -3.45
C LEU A 134 -3.91 4.16 -4.32
N ALA A 135 -3.59 3.16 -5.13
CA ALA A 135 -4.58 2.42 -5.92
C ALA A 135 -5.64 1.74 -5.03
N GLY A 136 -5.23 1.16 -3.89
CA GLY A 136 -6.16 0.60 -2.91
C GLY A 136 -7.07 1.65 -2.28
N LEU A 137 -6.51 2.81 -1.91
CA LEU A 137 -7.30 3.91 -1.37
C LEU A 137 -8.23 4.50 -2.44
N ARG A 138 -7.77 4.71 -3.67
CA ARG A 138 -8.58 5.21 -4.79
C ARG A 138 -9.76 4.28 -5.07
N ALA A 139 -9.55 2.97 -5.07
CA ALA A 139 -10.62 2.00 -5.23
C ALA A 139 -11.69 2.09 -4.11
N LYS A 140 -11.27 2.44 -2.89
CA LYS A 140 -12.17 2.63 -1.73
C LYS A 140 -12.96 3.93 -1.80
N VAL A 141 -12.29 5.04 -2.16
CA VAL A 141 -12.87 6.38 -1.99
C VAL A 141 -13.49 6.94 -3.27
N GLY A 142 -13.33 6.24 -4.41
CA GLY A 142 -13.87 6.68 -5.71
C GLY A 142 -13.29 8.03 -6.12
N ASP A 143 -14.15 9.01 -6.37
CA ASP A 143 -13.76 10.35 -6.84
C ASP A 143 -13.38 11.32 -5.71
N ALA A 144 -13.41 10.90 -4.44
CA ALA A 144 -12.96 11.72 -3.34
C ALA A 144 -11.47 12.05 -3.47
N ARG A 145 -11.09 13.27 -3.07
CA ARG A 145 -9.70 13.73 -3.24
C ARG A 145 -8.74 13.01 -2.28
N ILE A 146 -7.60 12.62 -2.83
CA ILE A 146 -6.47 12.05 -2.10
C ILE A 146 -5.30 13.05 -2.11
N LEU A 147 -4.94 13.56 -0.93
CA LEU A 147 -3.79 14.41 -0.71
C LEU A 147 -2.66 13.57 -0.09
N VAL A 148 -1.47 13.64 -0.67
CA VAL A 148 -0.32 12.87 -0.20
C VAL A 148 0.74 13.79 0.38
N ALA A 149 1.18 13.46 1.59
CA ALA A 149 2.39 13.99 2.21
C ALA A 149 3.50 12.94 2.11
N LEU A 150 4.59 13.22 1.41
CA LEU A 150 5.66 12.26 1.18
C LEU A 150 6.99 12.73 1.79
N GLU A 151 7.61 11.88 2.63
CA GLU A 151 8.96 12.08 3.16
C GLU A 151 9.93 11.04 2.58
N PRO A 152 10.98 11.44 1.82
CA PRO A 152 12.02 10.54 1.33
C PRO A 152 13.02 10.21 2.46
N ARG A 153 12.72 9.23 3.31
CA ARG A 153 13.51 8.92 4.51
C ARG A 153 14.49 7.77 4.34
N SER A 154 14.15 6.71 3.58
CA SER A 154 15.03 5.56 3.39
C SER A 154 16.32 5.95 2.65
N ASN A 155 17.40 5.18 2.83
CA ASN A 155 18.68 5.47 2.17
C ASN A 155 18.55 5.54 0.64
N SER A 156 17.81 4.59 0.02
CA SER A 156 17.58 4.59 -1.43
C SER A 156 16.78 5.81 -1.89
N MET A 157 15.76 6.21 -1.14
CA MET A 157 14.97 7.42 -1.42
C MET A 157 15.82 8.69 -1.25
N ARG A 158 16.63 8.76 -0.18
CA ARG A 158 17.53 9.90 0.06
C ARG A 158 18.60 10.03 -1.01
N LEU A 159 19.08 8.93 -1.58
CA LEU A 159 20.07 8.93 -2.67
C LEU A 159 19.44 9.16 -4.06
N GLY A 160 18.12 9.30 -4.16
CA GLY A 160 17.43 9.52 -5.42
C GLY A 160 17.34 8.30 -6.34
N ALA A 161 17.65 7.09 -5.84
CA ALA A 161 17.66 5.87 -6.63
C ALA A 161 16.28 5.55 -7.28
N HIS A 162 15.20 6.12 -6.76
CA HIS A 162 13.84 5.91 -7.24
C HIS A 162 13.16 7.18 -7.76
N ALA A 163 13.92 8.28 -7.97
CA ALA A 163 13.36 9.58 -8.34
C ALA A 163 12.46 9.52 -9.58
N GLU A 164 12.89 8.78 -10.62
CA GLU A 164 12.13 8.63 -11.87
C GLU A 164 10.81 7.86 -11.68
N GLY A 165 10.78 6.90 -10.76
CA GLY A 165 9.58 6.10 -10.47
C GLY A 165 8.57 6.79 -9.53
N LEU A 166 8.97 7.89 -8.85
CA LEU A 166 8.11 8.52 -7.85
C LEU A 166 6.90 9.23 -8.46
N ALA A 167 7.10 10.05 -9.49
CA ALA A 167 5.99 10.76 -10.11
C ALA A 167 4.91 9.80 -10.67
N PRO A 168 5.25 8.75 -11.43
CA PRO A 168 4.26 7.75 -11.85
C PRO A 168 3.55 7.05 -10.67
N SER A 169 4.27 6.80 -9.56
CA SER A 169 3.67 6.13 -8.40
C SER A 169 2.61 6.97 -7.66
N LEU A 170 2.58 8.27 -7.91
CA LEU A 170 1.64 9.23 -7.34
C LEU A 170 0.47 9.56 -8.27
N ALA A 171 0.25 8.76 -9.32
CA ALA A 171 -0.79 9.03 -10.33
C ALA A 171 -2.20 9.14 -9.72
N ASP A 172 -2.52 8.32 -8.71
CA ASP A 172 -3.82 8.31 -8.03
C ASP A 172 -3.99 9.43 -6.99
N ALA A 173 -2.96 10.26 -6.75
CA ALA A 173 -3.05 11.42 -5.86
C ALA A 173 -3.58 12.66 -6.59
N ASP A 174 -4.49 13.40 -5.96
CA ASP A 174 -5.00 14.67 -6.47
C ASP A 174 -4.10 15.86 -6.11
N ALA A 175 -3.34 15.75 -5.02
CA ALA A 175 -2.33 16.72 -4.63
C ALA A 175 -1.21 16.04 -3.86
N VAL A 176 0.02 16.55 -4.02
CA VAL A 176 1.22 16.02 -3.36
C VAL A 176 2.03 17.14 -2.73
N VAL A 177 2.30 17.03 -1.44
CA VAL A 177 3.25 17.88 -0.72
C VAL A 177 4.47 17.04 -0.37
N PHE A 178 5.59 17.35 -1.01
CA PHE A 178 6.83 16.61 -0.86
C PHE A 178 7.76 17.31 0.13
N LEU A 179 8.17 16.63 1.19
CA LEU A 179 9.13 17.14 2.15
C LEU A 179 10.55 17.09 1.57
N HIS A 180 11.04 18.21 1.10
CA HIS A 180 12.39 18.37 0.58
C HIS A 180 13.27 19.11 1.59
N ARG A 181 13.92 18.36 2.45
CA ARG A 181 14.88 18.93 3.42
C ARG A 181 16.14 19.39 2.70
N PRO A 182 16.85 20.44 3.20
CA PRO A 182 18.08 20.96 2.58
C PRO A 182 19.17 19.88 2.38
N GLU A 183 19.20 18.86 3.24
CA GLU A 183 20.17 17.76 3.19
C GLU A 183 19.85 16.70 2.14
N LEU A 184 18.74 16.82 1.42
CA LEU A 184 18.40 15.90 0.34
C LEU A 184 19.30 16.16 -0.86
N PRO A 185 20.14 15.19 -1.30
CA PRO A 185 21.21 15.45 -2.30
C PRO A 185 20.70 15.55 -3.75
N TRP A 186 19.40 15.41 -3.99
CA TRP A 186 18.80 15.48 -5.32
C TRP A 186 17.59 16.41 -5.32
N ASP A 187 17.27 16.95 -6.49
CA ASP A 187 16.20 17.92 -6.67
C ASP A 187 14.82 17.26 -6.75
N ALA A 188 14.06 17.33 -5.65
CA ALA A 188 12.69 16.83 -5.58
C ALA A 188 11.70 17.61 -6.46
N GLN A 189 12.07 18.79 -6.96
CA GLN A 189 11.23 19.54 -7.91
C GLN A 189 11.08 18.78 -9.23
N LYS A 190 12.04 17.91 -9.60
CA LYS A 190 11.89 17.01 -10.75
C LYS A 190 10.69 16.06 -10.61
N VAL A 191 10.43 15.60 -9.39
CA VAL A 191 9.25 14.74 -9.11
C VAL A 191 7.97 15.57 -9.13
N THR A 192 7.94 16.67 -8.36
CA THR A 192 6.73 17.51 -8.25
C THR A 192 6.38 18.22 -9.55
N GLY A 193 7.40 18.61 -10.35
CA GLY A 193 7.21 19.18 -11.67
C GLY A 193 6.59 18.22 -12.70
N ALA A 194 6.81 16.92 -12.53
CA ALA A 194 6.19 15.87 -13.37
C ALA A 194 4.76 15.52 -12.95
N LEU A 195 4.17 16.20 -11.97
CA LEU A 195 2.81 15.96 -11.47
C LEU A 195 1.78 16.97 -12.03
N ASP A 196 2.05 17.64 -13.14
CA ASP A 196 1.13 18.53 -13.83
C ASP A 196 0.48 19.57 -12.90
N GLY A 197 1.28 20.22 -12.06
CA GLY A 197 0.82 21.23 -11.11
C GLY A 197 0.17 20.68 -9.82
N ARG A 198 0.02 19.36 -9.68
CA ARG A 198 -0.54 18.73 -8.47
C ARG A 198 0.47 18.62 -7.33
N GLY A 199 1.76 18.89 -7.57
CA GLY A 199 2.83 18.69 -6.60
C GLY A 199 3.62 19.95 -6.30
N HIS A 200 4.08 20.11 -5.04
CA HIS A 200 5.06 21.11 -4.65
C HIS A 200 5.94 20.61 -3.50
N THR A 201 7.10 21.23 -3.35
CA THR A 201 8.04 20.89 -2.30
C THR A 201 7.98 21.88 -1.15
N VAL A 202 8.25 21.40 0.06
CA VAL A 202 8.37 22.23 1.27
C VAL A 202 9.58 21.79 2.11
N PRO A 203 10.26 22.69 2.83
CA PRO A 203 11.52 22.36 3.51
C PRO A 203 11.35 21.77 4.92
N THR A 204 10.17 21.94 5.54
CA THR A 204 9.91 21.52 6.93
C THR A 204 8.57 20.84 7.09
N VAL A 205 8.43 20.07 8.16
CA VAL A 205 7.13 19.44 8.51
C VAL A 205 6.07 20.49 8.87
N ASP A 206 6.47 21.62 9.48
CA ASP A 206 5.53 22.71 9.77
C ASP A 206 4.96 23.32 8.49
N ALA A 207 5.83 23.57 7.49
CA ALA A 207 5.40 24.07 6.19
C ALA A 207 4.51 23.02 5.45
N LEU A 208 4.81 21.73 5.60
CA LEU A 208 4.01 20.65 5.03
C LEU A 208 2.61 20.62 5.64
N ILE A 209 2.51 20.68 6.96
CA ILE A 209 1.22 20.72 7.67
C ILE A 209 0.42 21.96 7.27
N ALA A 210 1.06 23.14 7.20
CA ALA A 210 0.41 24.37 6.77
C ALA A 210 -0.10 24.28 5.32
N ALA A 211 0.71 23.75 4.40
CA ALA A 211 0.36 23.59 2.99
C ALA A 211 -0.82 22.62 2.80
N LEU A 212 -0.82 21.49 3.52
CA LEU A 212 -1.95 20.56 3.52
C LEU A 212 -3.20 21.20 4.14
N GLY A 213 -3.05 21.90 5.26
CA GLY A 213 -4.15 22.57 5.94
C GLY A 213 -4.83 23.64 5.08
N ALA A 214 -4.06 24.37 4.26
CA ALA A 214 -4.59 25.41 3.38
C ALA A 214 -5.47 24.82 2.23
N GLN A 215 -5.23 23.58 1.82
CA GLN A 215 -5.95 22.97 0.69
C GLN A 215 -6.95 21.87 1.08
N ALA A 216 -6.83 21.29 2.28
CA ALA A 216 -7.71 20.22 2.73
C ALA A 216 -9.14 20.70 2.99
N ARG A 217 -10.11 19.92 2.54
CA ARG A 217 -11.55 20.17 2.61
C ARG A 217 -12.28 18.95 3.13
N ARG A 218 -13.49 19.15 3.62
CA ARG A 218 -14.40 18.07 3.98
C ARG A 218 -14.55 17.05 2.83
N GLY A 219 -14.42 15.77 3.13
CA GLY A 219 -14.45 14.67 2.16
C GLY A 219 -13.07 14.26 1.64
N ASP A 220 -12.00 15.01 1.95
CA ASP A 220 -10.65 14.65 1.53
C ASP A 220 -10.05 13.50 2.37
N HIS A 221 -9.18 12.74 1.73
CA HIS A 221 -8.35 11.72 2.34
C HIS A 221 -6.89 12.14 2.30
N VAL A 222 -6.25 12.34 3.46
CA VAL A 222 -4.86 12.80 3.57
C VAL A 222 -3.98 11.67 4.03
N VAL A 223 -3.00 11.27 3.21
CA VAL A 223 -2.10 10.14 3.48
C VAL A 223 -0.69 10.65 3.70
N PHE A 224 -0.14 10.34 4.86
CA PHE A 224 1.27 10.60 5.18
C PHE A 224 2.08 9.34 4.91
N MET A 225 3.08 9.43 4.03
CA MET A 225 3.89 8.31 3.57
C MET A 225 5.36 8.51 3.94
N SER A 226 5.87 7.65 4.84
CA SER A 226 7.27 7.66 5.27
C SER A 226 7.63 6.37 5.99
N ASN A 227 8.86 5.89 5.84
CA ASN A 227 9.41 4.82 6.67
C ASN A 227 10.12 5.30 7.94
N GLY A 228 10.09 6.62 8.21
CA GLY A 228 10.60 7.25 9.43
C GLY A 228 9.48 7.71 10.35
N GLY A 229 9.85 8.37 11.44
CA GLY A 229 8.86 8.93 12.40
C GLY A 229 8.10 10.15 11.89
N PHE A 230 8.52 10.74 10.78
CA PHE A 230 7.91 11.90 10.12
C PHE A 230 7.56 13.05 11.10
N GLU A 231 8.31 13.16 12.20
CA GLU A 231 8.07 14.13 13.28
C GLU A 231 6.61 14.12 13.80
N ALA A 232 5.98 12.94 13.83
CA ALA A 232 4.57 12.77 14.17
C ALA A 232 3.60 13.60 13.30
N ALA A 233 3.97 13.94 12.06
CA ALA A 233 3.20 14.78 11.14
C ALA A 233 1.72 14.38 11.01
N PRO A 234 1.33 13.08 10.90
CA PRO A 234 -0.08 12.72 10.82
C PRO A 234 -0.90 13.20 12.02
N ARG A 235 -0.37 13.02 13.24
CA ARG A 235 -1.03 13.42 14.48
C ARG A 235 -1.08 14.94 14.63
N ARG A 236 0.04 15.61 14.36
CA ARG A 236 0.14 17.07 14.40
C ARG A 236 -0.81 17.73 13.39
N PHE A 237 -0.96 17.14 12.19
CA PHE A 237 -1.92 17.62 11.21
C PHE A 237 -3.37 17.46 11.71
N ALA A 238 -3.71 16.31 12.30
CA ALA A 238 -5.03 16.10 12.89
C ALA A 238 -5.33 17.09 14.02
N GLU A 239 -4.34 17.45 14.85
CA GLU A 239 -4.45 18.50 15.89
C GLU A 239 -4.66 19.88 15.27
N ALA A 240 -3.91 20.22 14.22
CA ALA A 240 -4.09 21.48 13.49
C ALA A 240 -5.48 21.61 12.85
N LEU A 241 -6.04 20.52 12.32
CA LEU A 241 -7.41 20.48 11.81
C LEU A 241 -8.45 20.73 12.92
N ARG A 242 -8.28 20.11 14.11
CA ARG A 242 -9.18 20.33 15.25
C ARG A 242 -9.14 21.77 15.72
N ALA A 243 -7.94 22.37 15.82
CA ALA A 243 -7.79 23.77 16.19
C ALA A 243 -8.43 24.76 15.20
N ARG A 244 -8.57 24.36 13.93
CA ARG A 244 -9.23 25.18 12.89
C ARG A 244 -10.74 25.05 12.93
N ALA A 245 -11.28 23.93 13.41
CA ALA A 245 -12.70 23.62 13.43
C ALA A 245 -13.42 24.14 14.69
N GLY A 246 -12.68 24.52 15.76
CA GLY A 246 -13.20 25.11 17.00
C GLY A 246 -13.05 26.62 17.01
#